data_e956bdcb838244798b807d832f61032e
#
_entry.id   e956bdcb838244798b807d832f61032e
#
_cell.length_a   1.000
_cell.length_b   1.000
_cell.length_c   1.000
_cell.angle_alpha   90.00
_cell.angle_beta   90.00
_cell.angle_gamma   90.00
#
_symmetry.space_group_name_H-M   'P 1'
#
loop_
_entity.id
_entity.type
_entity.pdbx_description
1 polymer ?
#
loop_
_entity_poly.entity_id
_entity_poly.type
_entity_poly.pdbx_seq_one_letter_code
_entity_poly.pdbx_strand_id
1 'polypeptide(L)'
;MTSFRAWLCTLKVYTQPASLRMLALGFSAGLPLLLVLGTLSFWLREAGIDRTTIGYLSWVGLAYAFKWVWAPLVDRLPLPGLTRRLGRRRSWLLLSQLLIAAGLLGMASQNPQLALTPMVWSALVVAFGSATQDIALDAYRIESASMQEQAALAATYQTGYRLAMIWAGAGVLWVATLAQGAQLGYAVRAWQVAYSVMAACMVVGIVTVLLSPEPQPRPLPPSRSVQEWLHSALVAPFADFIARYRWQAALVLGLIAVYRISDVVMGIMANPFYVDKIGRAHV
;
A
#
# COMPACT_ATOMS: atom_id res chain seq x y z
N MET A 1 22.26 -28.91 -22.26
CA MET A 1 21.54 -27.84 -22.99
C MET A 1 20.05 -27.74 -22.66
N THR A 2 19.43 -28.73 -22.06
CA THR A 2 18.00 -28.73 -21.65
C THR A 2 17.67 -27.79 -20.46
N SER A 3 18.58 -27.62 -19.53
CA SER A 3 18.40 -26.83 -18.32
C SER A 3 18.26 -25.29 -18.59
N PHE A 4 19.06 -24.72 -19.47
CA PHE A 4 19.05 -23.29 -19.77
C PHE A 4 17.78 -22.86 -20.54
N ARG A 5 17.31 -23.68 -21.48
CA ARG A 5 16.02 -23.41 -22.19
C ARG A 5 14.83 -23.54 -21.25
N ALA A 6 14.83 -24.50 -20.34
CA ALA A 6 13.79 -24.62 -19.32
C ALA A 6 13.77 -23.38 -18.41
N TRP A 7 14.93 -22.88 -17.99
CA TRP A 7 15.05 -21.68 -17.17
C TRP A 7 14.54 -20.41 -17.90
N LEU A 8 14.90 -20.24 -19.18
CA LEU A 8 14.36 -19.14 -20.00
C LEU A 8 12.84 -19.21 -20.18
N CYS A 9 12.26 -20.41 -20.32
CA CYS A 9 10.81 -20.58 -20.37
C CYS A 9 10.14 -20.19 -19.05
N THR A 10 10.77 -20.46 -17.91
CA THR A 10 10.27 -20.05 -16.59
C THR A 10 10.30 -18.55 -16.43
N LEU A 11 11.29 -17.85 -16.99
CA LEU A 11 11.36 -16.39 -16.95
C LEU A 11 10.29 -15.68 -17.78
N LYS A 12 9.74 -16.33 -18.80
CA LYS A 12 8.67 -15.75 -19.64
C LYS A 12 7.42 -15.38 -18.85
N VAL A 13 7.15 -16.05 -17.73
CA VAL A 13 6.00 -15.71 -16.87
C VAL A 13 6.10 -14.28 -16.32
N TYR A 14 7.31 -13.78 -16.06
CA TYR A 14 7.55 -12.44 -15.55
C TYR A 14 7.40 -11.32 -16.59
N THR A 15 7.47 -11.65 -17.88
CA THR A 15 7.27 -10.73 -19.00
C THR A 15 5.85 -10.72 -19.54
N GLN A 16 4.98 -11.57 -18.99
CA GLN A 16 3.56 -11.61 -19.38
C GLN A 16 2.84 -10.31 -18.98
N PRO A 17 1.84 -9.88 -19.76
CA PRO A 17 1.07 -8.66 -19.45
C PRO A 17 0.45 -8.66 -18.05
N ALA A 18 0.07 -9.82 -17.52
CA ALA A 18 -0.43 -9.96 -16.16
C ALA A 18 0.63 -9.62 -15.10
N SER A 19 1.86 -10.11 -15.27
CA SER A 19 2.98 -9.82 -14.38
C SER A 19 3.41 -8.36 -14.44
N LEU A 20 3.46 -7.77 -15.63
CA LEU A 20 3.79 -6.34 -15.78
C LEU A 20 2.73 -5.44 -15.15
N ARG A 21 1.45 -5.79 -15.28
CA ARG A 21 0.37 -5.10 -14.56
C ARG A 21 0.56 -5.18 -13.05
N MET A 22 0.89 -6.38 -12.52
CA MET A 22 1.14 -6.55 -11.09
C MET A 22 2.36 -5.76 -10.61
N LEU A 23 3.42 -5.66 -11.42
CA LEU A 23 4.57 -4.81 -11.14
C LEU A 23 4.16 -3.34 -10.99
N ALA A 24 3.40 -2.81 -11.96
CA ALA A 24 2.96 -1.42 -11.96
C ALA A 24 1.95 -1.12 -10.84
N LEU A 25 1.01 -2.03 -10.56
CA LEU A 25 0.08 -1.92 -9.46
C LEU A 25 0.80 -2.03 -8.10
N GLY A 26 1.78 -2.93 -7.99
CA GLY A 26 2.65 -3.03 -6.83
C GLY A 26 3.44 -1.75 -6.58
N PHE A 27 3.99 -1.13 -7.64
CA PHE A 27 4.63 0.18 -7.54
C PHE A 27 3.68 1.24 -6.98
N SER A 28 2.48 1.34 -7.51
CA SER A 28 1.47 2.27 -7.00
C SER A 28 1.09 2.00 -5.53
N ALA A 29 1.05 0.73 -5.10
CA ALA A 29 0.69 0.35 -3.73
C ALA A 29 1.82 0.58 -2.71
N GLY A 30 3.08 0.51 -3.15
CA GLY A 30 4.23 0.69 -2.27
C GLY A 30 4.59 2.14 -1.94
N LEU A 31 4.09 3.12 -2.71
CA LEU A 31 4.38 4.54 -2.51
C LEU A 31 3.81 5.11 -1.19
N PRO A 32 2.52 4.92 -0.86
CA PRO A 32 1.86 5.69 0.19
C PRO A 32 2.38 5.41 1.60
N LEU A 33 2.73 4.16 1.89
CA LEU A 33 3.09 3.74 3.25
C LEU A 33 4.27 4.53 3.80
N LEU A 34 5.37 4.60 3.04
CA LEU A 34 6.55 5.36 3.47
C LEU A 34 6.31 6.86 3.42
N LEU A 35 5.54 7.37 2.44
CA LEU A 35 5.24 8.79 2.33
C LEU A 35 4.46 9.30 3.53
N VAL A 36 3.57 8.50 4.12
CA VAL A 36 2.76 8.90 5.28
C VAL A 36 3.48 8.66 6.60
N LEU A 37 4.23 7.57 6.76
CA LEU A 37 4.85 7.23 8.05
C LEU A 37 6.30 7.70 8.14
N GLY A 38 7.15 7.27 7.20
CA GLY A 38 8.58 7.54 7.25
C GLY A 38 8.94 8.94 6.76
N THR A 39 8.64 9.21 5.51
CA THR A 39 9.03 10.46 4.82
C THR A 39 8.32 11.69 5.40
N LEU A 40 7.03 11.57 5.76
CA LEU A 40 6.31 12.65 6.42
C LEU A 40 6.97 13.00 7.76
N SER A 41 7.36 12.01 8.55
CA SER A 41 8.04 12.25 9.82
C SER A 41 9.36 13.01 9.64
N PHE A 42 10.08 12.71 8.56
CA PHE A 42 11.30 13.43 8.19
C PHE A 42 10.99 14.88 7.81
N TRP A 43 10.04 15.12 6.93
CA TRP A 43 9.60 16.47 6.56
C TRP A 43 9.18 17.30 7.77
N LEU A 44 8.33 16.74 8.64
CA LEU A 44 7.88 17.42 9.85
C LEU A 44 9.03 17.74 10.79
N ARG A 45 10.02 16.85 10.88
CA ARG A 45 11.19 17.10 11.71
C ARG A 45 12.06 18.25 11.18
N GLU A 46 12.29 18.31 9.87
CA GLU A 46 12.95 19.46 9.23
C GLU A 46 12.17 20.77 9.39
N ALA A 47 10.84 20.70 9.37
CA ALA A 47 9.97 21.83 9.62
C ALA A 47 10.00 22.31 11.08
N GLY A 48 10.73 21.64 11.97
CA GLY A 48 10.84 22.04 13.39
C GLY A 48 9.72 21.52 14.28
N ILE A 49 8.86 20.63 13.79
CA ILE A 49 7.79 20.01 14.57
C ILE A 49 8.42 19.10 15.64
N ASP A 50 7.87 19.15 16.85
CA ASP A 50 8.36 18.37 17.97
C ASP A 50 8.12 16.86 17.80
N ARG A 51 8.98 16.04 18.45
CA ARG A 51 8.92 14.56 18.32
C ARG A 51 7.64 13.96 18.87
N THR A 52 7.04 14.57 19.88
CA THR A 52 5.82 14.09 20.51
C THR A 52 4.65 14.22 19.54
N THR A 53 4.53 15.37 18.88
CA THR A 53 3.51 15.61 17.83
C THR A 53 3.70 14.65 16.66
N ILE A 54 4.96 14.43 16.19
CA ILE A 54 5.24 13.44 15.14
C ILE A 54 4.85 12.02 15.61
N GLY A 55 5.09 11.69 16.88
CA GLY A 55 4.66 10.42 17.46
C GLY A 55 3.14 10.22 17.41
N TYR A 56 2.35 11.25 17.73
CA TYR A 56 0.89 11.18 17.60
C TYR A 56 0.45 11.03 16.14
N LEU A 57 1.12 11.66 15.20
CA LEU A 57 0.82 11.53 13.78
C LEU A 57 1.04 10.12 13.24
N SER A 58 1.91 9.32 13.86
CA SER A 58 2.10 7.92 13.48
C SER A 58 0.83 7.06 13.68
N TRP A 59 -0.16 7.54 14.47
CA TRP A 59 -1.46 6.87 14.62
C TRP A 59 -2.26 6.82 13.31
N VAL A 60 -1.92 7.66 12.33
CA VAL A 60 -2.45 7.53 10.96
C VAL A 60 -2.20 6.11 10.41
N GLY A 61 -1.13 5.47 10.83
CA GLY A 61 -0.83 4.08 10.52
C GLY A 61 -1.86 3.06 11.04
N LEU A 62 -2.72 3.41 12.00
CA LEU A 62 -3.80 2.54 12.48
C LEU A 62 -4.80 2.19 11.36
N ALA A 63 -4.95 3.03 10.34
CA ALA A 63 -5.77 2.72 9.17
C ALA A 63 -5.36 1.37 8.54
N TYR A 64 -4.06 1.08 8.47
CA TYR A 64 -3.57 -0.20 7.93
C TYR A 64 -3.88 -1.39 8.86
N ALA A 65 -3.85 -1.18 10.17
CA ALA A 65 -4.18 -2.23 11.15
C ALA A 65 -5.68 -2.56 11.15
N PHE A 66 -6.54 -1.55 10.99
CA PHE A 66 -7.98 -1.71 11.04
C PHE A 66 -8.63 -1.96 9.67
N LYS A 67 -7.88 -2.11 8.58
CA LYS A 67 -8.42 -2.31 7.22
C LYS A 67 -9.40 -3.49 7.11
N TRP A 68 -9.28 -4.49 7.95
CA TRP A 68 -10.17 -5.66 7.99
C TRP A 68 -11.62 -5.28 8.33
N VAL A 69 -11.85 -4.15 9.02
CA VAL A 69 -13.20 -3.68 9.39
C VAL A 69 -14.03 -3.34 8.15
N TRP A 70 -13.42 -2.68 7.16
CA TRP A 70 -14.12 -2.28 5.93
C TRP A 70 -13.78 -3.15 4.72
N ALA A 71 -12.91 -4.13 4.85
CA ALA A 71 -12.61 -5.07 3.78
C ALA A 71 -13.88 -5.73 3.18
N PRO A 72 -14.88 -6.17 3.99
CA PRO A 72 -16.13 -6.70 3.45
C PRO A 72 -16.93 -5.71 2.59
N LEU A 73 -16.81 -4.39 2.86
CA LEU A 73 -17.45 -3.35 2.04
C LEU A 73 -16.79 -3.30 0.66
N VAL A 74 -15.45 -3.25 0.62
CA VAL A 74 -14.67 -3.25 -0.63
C VAL A 74 -14.91 -4.51 -1.45
N ASP A 75 -15.07 -5.65 -0.77
CA ASP A 75 -15.30 -6.94 -1.42
C ASP A 75 -16.68 -7.10 -2.03
N ARG A 76 -17.69 -6.47 -1.47
CA ARG A 76 -19.09 -6.74 -1.82
C ARG A 76 -19.83 -5.57 -2.42
N LEU A 77 -19.53 -4.32 -2.01
CA LEU A 77 -20.30 -3.17 -2.47
C LEU A 77 -19.89 -2.73 -3.87
N PRO A 78 -20.85 -2.57 -4.78
CA PRO A 78 -20.62 -1.90 -6.05
C PRO A 78 -20.55 -0.38 -5.85
N LEU A 79 -19.59 0.29 -6.48
CA LEU A 79 -19.56 1.74 -6.53
C LEU A 79 -20.53 2.27 -7.57
N PRO A 80 -21.49 3.15 -7.21
CA PRO A 80 -22.47 3.67 -8.13
C PRO A 80 -21.84 4.28 -9.38
N GLY A 81 -22.33 3.92 -10.55
CA GLY A 81 -21.84 4.43 -11.84
C GLY A 81 -20.50 3.83 -12.29
N LEU A 82 -19.51 3.74 -11.39
CA LEU A 82 -18.16 3.31 -11.72
C LEU A 82 -18.09 1.80 -11.98
N THR A 83 -18.73 1.00 -11.13
CA THR A 83 -18.77 -0.46 -11.27
C THR A 83 -19.43 -0.94 -12.57
N ARG A 84 -20.41 -0.20 -13.09
CA ARG A 84 -21.04 -0.54 -14.37
C ARG A 84 -20.07 -0.41 -15.55
N ARG A 85 -19.10 0.50 -15.49
CA ARG A 85 -18.14 0.78 -16.57
C ARG A 85 -16.84 0.00 -16.46
N LEU A 86 -16.33 -0.14 -15.24
CA LEU A 86 -15.01 -0.70 -14.99
C LEU A 86 -15.02 -2.09 -14.34
N GLY A 87 -16.17 -2.51 -13.80
CA GLY A 87 -16.23 -3.67 -12.93
C GLY A 87 -15.95 -3.31 -11.46
N ARG A 88 -16.14 -4.28 -10.56
CA ARG A 88 -16.08 -4.02 -9.11
C ARG A 88 -14.66 -3.77 -8.62
N ARG A 89 -13.70 -4.65 -8.97
CA ARG A 89 -12.32 -4.57 -8.47
C ARG A 89 -11.60 -3.33 -8.99
N ARG A 90 -11.71 -3.07 -10.27
CA ARG A 90 -11.09 -1.90 -10.89
C ARG A 90 -11.67 -0.59 -10.38
N SER A 91 -12.95 -0.57 -10.07
CA SER A 91 -13.60 0.63 -9.52
C SER A 91 -13.05 0.99 -8.14
N TRP A 92 -12.89 0.02 -7.25
CA TRP A 92 -12.29 0.24 -5.93
C TRP A 92 -10.81 0.60 -6.02
N LEU A 93 -10.05 -0.05 -6.91
CA LEU A 93 -8.65 0.30 -7.17
C LEU A 93 -8.51 1.74 -7.67
N LEU A 94 -9.33 2.14 -8.64
CA LEU A 94 -9.30 3.49 -9.18
C LEU A 94 -9.67 4.54 -8.12
N LEU A 95 -10.74 4.31 -7.36
CA LEU A 95 -11.16 5.21 -6.28
C LEU A 95 -10.05 5.37 -5.25
N SER A 96 -9.46 4.28 -4.79
CA SER A 96 -8.39 4.33 -3.80
C SER A 96 -7.15 5.06 -4.31
N GLN A 97 -6.75 4.85 -5.56
CA GLN A 97 -5.62 5.54 -6.17
C GLN A 97 -5.87 7.05 -6.35
N LEU A 98 -7.09 7.43 -6.70
CA LEU A 98 -7.49 8.84 -6.76
C LEU A 98 -7.49 9.49 -5.37
N LEU A 99 -7.96 8.79 -4.34
CA LEU A 99 -7.88 9.27 -2.96
C LEU A 99 -6.43 9.45 -2.49
N ILE A 100 -5.55 8.50 -2.82
CA ILE A 100 -4.12 8.61 -2.49
C ILE A 100 -3.51 9.82 -3.20
N ALA A 101 -3.73 9.96 -4.51
CA ALA A 101 -3.20 11.07 -5.29
C ALA A 101 -3.72 12.42 -4.76
N ALA A 102 -5.02 12.54 -4.48
CA ALA A 102 -5.63 13.73 -3.90
C ALA A 102 -5.08 14.05 -2.51
N GLY A 103 -4.93 13.04 -1.65
CA GLY A 103 -4.34 13.21 -0.33
C GLY A 103 -2.87 13.64 -0.37
N LEU A 104 -2.05 13.08 -1.27
CA LEU A 104 -0.67 13.50 -1.47
C LEU A 104 -0.58 14.95 -1.99
N LEU A 105 -1.44 15.34 -2.92
CA LEU A 105 -1.54 16.74 -3.37
C LEU A 105 -2.03 17.66 -2.24
N GLY A 106 -2.96 17.18 -1.43
CA GLY A 106 -3.41 17.87 -0.21
C GLY A 106 -2.24 18.12 0.75
N MET A 107 -1.39 17.12 1.01
CA MET A 107 -0.18 17.29 1.81
C MET A 107 0.80 18.27 1.14
N ALA A 108 1.02 18.14 -0.17
CA ALA A 108 1.90 19.02 -0.93
C ALA A 108 1.45 20.50 -0.92
N SER A 109 0.18 20.77 -0.76
CA SER A 109 -0.36 22.14 -0.70
C SER A 109 -0.20 22.83 0.66
N GLN A 110 0.18 22.10 1.71
CA GLN A 110 0.26 22.63 3.07
C GLN A 110 1.68 23.06 3.46
N ASN A 111 1.72 23.98 4.44
CA ASN A 111 2.93 24.27 5.20
C ASN A 111 2.72 23.75 6.63
N PRO A 112 3.46 22.72 7.08
CA PRO A 112 3.26 22.11 8.40
C PRO A 112 3.52 23.06 9.56
N GLN A 113 4.33 24.12 9.36
CA GLN A 113 4.59 25.15 10.37
C GLN A 113 3.38 26.04 10.62
N LEU A 114 2.49 26.22 9.61
CA LEU A 114 1.33 27.10 9.68
C LEU A 114 0.03 26.32 9.89
N ALA A 115 -0.10 25.15 9.28
CA ALA A 115 -1.35 24.40 9.21
C ALA A 115 -1.09 22.88 9.27
N LEU A 116 -0.82 22.38 10.48
CA LEU A 116 -0.56 20.94 10.68
C LEU A 116 -1.85 20.11 10.55
N THR A 117 -2.99 20.60 11.04
CA THR A 117 -4.25 19.85 11.03
C THR A 117 -4.73 19.45 9.62
N PRO A 118 -4.76 20.32 8.60
CA PRO A 118 -5.10 19.91 7.23
C PRO A 118 -4.14 18.89 6.65
N MET A 119 -2.84 18.95 7.00
CA MET A 119 -1.84 17.97 6.59
C MET A 119 -2.15 16.61 7.19
N VAL A 120 -2.56 16.52 8.46
CA VAL A 120 -2.97 15.27 9.12
C VAL A 120 -4.19 14.67 8.44
N TRP A 121 -5.20 15.45 8.11
CA TRP A 121 -6.37 14.97 7.38
C TRP A 121 -6.00 14.45 6.00
N SER A 122 -5.11 15.13 5.28
CA SER A 122 -4.61 14.67 4.00
C SER A 122 -3.84 13.34 4.15
N ALA A 123 -3.00 13.20 5.17
CA ALA A 123 -2.30 11.97 5.49
C ALA A 123 -3.26 10.81 5.85
N LEU A 124 -4.35 11.09 6.58
CA LEU A 124 -5.42 10.11 6.86
C LEU A 124 -6.10 9.65 5.57
N VAL A 125 -6.41 10.56 4.65
CA VAL A 125 -6.97 10.22 3.34
C VAL A 125 -6.04 9.31 2.57
N VAL A 126 -4.72 9.60 2.55
CA VAL A 126 -3.72 8.74 1.92
C VAL A 126 -3.69 7.36 2.58
N ALA A 127 -3.64 7.28 3.90
CA ALA A 127 -3.56 6.01 4.62
C ALA A 127 -4.81 5.16 4.42
N PHE A 128 -6.00 5.77 4.48
CA PHE A 128 -7.27 5.08 4.23
C PHE A 128 -7.37 4.62 2.77
N GLY A 129 -7.00 5.47 1.82
CA GLY A 129 -6.95 5.12 0.40
C GLY A 129 -5.98 3.98 0.13
N SER A 130 -4.79 4.01 0.71
CA SER A 130 -3.76 2.97 0.57
C SER A 130 -4.22 1.64 1.18
N ALA A 131 -4.77 1.65 2.39
CA ALA A 131 -5.31 0.45 3.02
C ALA A 131 -6.47 -0.16 2.21
N THR A 132 -7.30 0.68 1.59
CA THR A 132 -8.39 0.27 0.68
C THR A 132 -7.83 -0.29 -0.63
N GLN A 133 -6.78 0.35 -1.17
CA GLN A 133 -6.08 -0.16 -2.36
C GLN A 133 -5.51 -1.55 -2.12
N ASP A 134 -4.88 -1.80 -0.97
CA ASP A 134 -4.34 -3.11 -0.62
C ASP A 134 -5.42 -4.20 -0.65
N ILE A 135 -6.58 -3.93 -0.02
CA ILE A 135 -7.70 -4.88 -0.01
C ILE A 135 -8.16 -5.20 -1.44
N ALA A 136 -8.41 -4.17 -2.25
CA ALA A 136 -8.90 -4.34 -3.60
C ALA A 136 -7.87 -5.03 -4.51
N LEU A 137 -6.59 -4.73 -4.32
CA LEU A 137 -5.49 -5.26 -5.12
C LEU A 137 -5.19 -6.72 -4.81
N ASP A 138 -5.20 -7.10 -3.52
CA ASP A 138 -5.05 -8.50 -3.12
C ASP A 138 -6.17 -9.36 -3.71
N ALA A 139 -7.41 -8.89 -3.63
CA ALA A 139 -8.55 -9.56 -4.23
C ALA A 139 -8.45 -9.60 -5.77
N TYR A 140 -8.06 -8.49 -6.41
CA TYR A 140 -7.82 -8.44 -7.87
C TYR A 140 -6.77 -9.47 -8.30
N ARG A 141 -5.63 -9.56 -7.58
CA ARG A 141 -4.56 -10.52 -7.86
C ARG A 141 -5.05 -11.96 -7.78
N ILE A 142 -5.77 -12.29 -6.69
CA ILE A 142 -6.28 -13.66 -6.47
C ILE A 142 -7.32 -14.04 -7.53
N GLU A 143 -8.18 -13.12 -7.96
CA GLU A 143 -9.23 -13.37 -8.94
C GLU A 143 -8.69 -13.35 -10.39
N SER A 144 -7.54 -12.73 -10.65
CA SER A 144 -6.98 -12.54 -12.01
C SER A 144 -6.12 -13.69 -12.52
N ALA A 145 -5.76 -14.65 -11.68
CA ALA A 145 -4.77 -15.67 -12.04
C ALA A 145 -5.15 -17.08 -11.64
N SER A 146 -4.64 -18.04 -12.40
CA SER A 146 -4.68 -19.46 -12.04
C SER A 146 -3.78 -19.74 -10.83
N MET A 147 -4.02 -20.87 -10.14
CA MET A 147 -3.18 -21.30 -9.00
C MET A 147 -1.69 -21.38 -9.34
N GLN A 148 -1.35 -21.71 -10.58
CA GLN A 148 0.03 -21.85 -11.05
C GLN A 148 0.73 -20.51 -11.23
N GLU A 149 -0.01 -19.44 -11.58
CA GLU A 149 0.52 -18.11 -11.82
C GLU A 149 0.58 -17.25 -10.55
N GLN A 150 -0.13 -17.63 -9.47
CA GLN A 150 -0.24 -16.83 -8.24
C GLN A 150 1.13 -16.46 -7.65
N ALA A 151 2.07 -17.40 -7.63
CA ALA A 151 3.41 -17.16 -7.08
C ALA A 151 4.19 -16.10 -7.90
N ALA A 152 4.10 -16.18 -9.24
CA ALA A 152 4.78 -15.22 -10.12
C ALA A 152 4.15 -13.82 -10.01
N LEU A 153 2.83 -13.73 -9.94
CA LEU A 153 2.12 -12.45 -9.75
C LEU A 153 2.42 -11.83 -8.37
N ALA A 154 2.51 -12.65 -7.33
CA ALA A 154 2.89 -12.19 -6.00
C ALA A 154 4.33 -11.66 -5.99
N ALA A 155 5.27 -12.35 -6.65
CA ALA A 155 6.66 -11.92 -6.75
C ALA A 155 6.80 -10.60 -7.52
N THR A 156 6.12 -10.45 -8.66
CA THR A 156 6.16 -9.20 -9.45
C THR A 156 5.49 -8.04 -8.71
N TYR A 157 4.36 -8.27 -8.05
CA TYR A 157 3.73 -7.30 -7.16
C TYR A 157 4.69 -6.83 -6.08
N GLN A 158 5.32 -7.76 -5.36
CA GLN A 158 6.25 -7.44 -4.29
C GLN A 158 7.50 -6.70 -4.79
N THR A 159 7.98 -7.03 -5.98
CA THR A 159 9.08 -6.32 -6.62
C THR A 159 8.69 -4.86 -6.90
N GLY A 160 7.54 -4.62 -7.52
CA GLY A 160 7.02 -3.28 -7.74
C GLY A 160 6.86 -2.49 -6.45
N TYR A 161 6.31 -3.14 -5.43
CA TYR A 161 6.13 -2.55 -4.09
C TYR A 161 7.46 -2.11 -3.47
N ARG A 162 8.50 -2.95 -3.53
CA ARG A 162 9.84 -2.61 -3.00
C ARG A 162 10.51 -1.49 -3.77
N LEU A 163 10.39 -1.47 -5.11
CA LEU A 163 10.89 -0.36 -5.93
C LEU A 163 10.21 0.96 -5.54
N ALA A 164 8.91 0.94 -5.33
CA ALA A 164 8.18 2.11 -4.87
C ALA A 164 8.60 2.58 -3.46
N MET A 165 8.87 1.65 -2.54
CA MET A 165 9.40 2.01 -1.21
C MET A 165 10.75 2.72 -1.30
N ILE A 166 11.65 2.25 -2.17
CA ILE A 166 12.95 2.91 -2.40
C ILE A 166 12.72 4.31 -2.97
N TRP A 167 11.80 4.45 -3.92
CA TRP A 167 11.47 5.74 -4.53
C TRP A 167 10.79 6.69 -3.53
N ALA A 168 9.85 6.22 -2.73
CA ALA A 168 9.16 6.99 -1.69
C ALA A 168 10.07 7.38 -0.51
N GLY A 169 11.15 6.63 -0.27
CA GLY A 169 12.16 6.97 0.72
C GLY A 169 13.27 7.85 0.13
N ALA A 170 14.19 7.25 -0.61
CA ALA A 170 15.36 7.94 -1.16
C ALA A 170 15.01 8.89 -2.31
N GLY A 171 14.12 8.48 -3.21
CA GLY A 171 13.74 9.29 -4.38
C GLY A 171 13.05 10.59 -4.01
N VAL A 172 12.16 10.58 -3.00
CA VAL A 172 11.50 11.79 -2.55
C VAL A 172 12.49 12.79 -1.95
N LEU A 173 13.48 12.33 -1.19
CA LEU A 173 14.53 13.17 -0.63
C LEU A 173 15.40 13.76 -1.75
N TRP A 174 15.74 12.96 -2.75
CA TRP A 174 16.47 13.43 -3.93
C TRP A 174 15.70 14.52 -4.69
N VAL A 175 14.41 14.35 -4.92
CA VAL A 175 13.55 15.37 -5.56
C VAL A 175 13.49 16.63 -4.69
N ALA A 176 13.33 16.49 -3.37
CA ALA A 176 13.33 17.63 -2.45
C ALA A 176 14.66 18.40 -2.50
N THR A 177 15.79 17.72 -2.51
CA THR A 177 17.12 18.33 -2.60
C THR A 177 17.30 19.08 -3.93
N LEU A 178 16.86 18.50 -5.05
CA LEU A 178 16.89 19.17 -6.34
C LEU A 178 16.01 20.43 -6.38
N ALA A 179 14.83 20.36 -5.78
CA ALA A 179 13.89 21.47 -5.73
C ALA A 179 14.34 22.58 -4.73
N GLN A 180 15.13 22.22 -3.72
CA GLN A 180 15.71 23.16 -2.75
C GLN A 180 16.82 24.00 -3.41
N GLY A 181 17.62 23.41 -4.31
CA GLY A 181 18.73 24.06 -4.97
C GLY A 181 19.80 24.54 -3.98
N ALA A 182 20.24 25.79 -4.11
CA ALA A 182 21.27 26.39 -3.27
C ALA A 182 20.75 27.03 -1.95
N GLN A 183 19.45 26.90 -1.65
CA GLN A 183 18.88 27.44 -0.41
C GLN A 183 19.39 26.67 0.81
N LEU A 184 19.89 27.41 1.81
CA LEU A 184 20.29 26.84 3.09
C LEU A 184 19.10 26.80 4.04
N GLY A 185 18.95 25.69 4.77
CA GLY A 185 17.88 25.48 5.76
C GLY A 185 16.60 24.91 5.17
N TYR A 186 15.55 24.88 5.98
CA TYR A 186 14.26 24.31 5.62
C TYR A 186 13.57 25.08 4.48
N ALA A 187 13.16 24.39 3.46
CA ALA A 187 12.44 24.93 2.31
C ALA A 187 11.13 24.19 2.10
N VAL A 188 9.99 24.77 2.53
CA VAL A 188 8.66 24.15 2.37
C VAL A 188 8.37 23.81 0.92
N ARG A 189 8.75 24.68 -0.03
CA ARG A 189 8.54 24.47 -1.47
C ARG A 189 9.22 23.21 -1.99
N ALA A 190 10.39 22.87 -1.49
CA ALA A 190 11.10 21.66 -1.88
C ALA A 190 10.28 20.40 -1.57
N TRP A 191 9.68 20.33 -0.40
CA TRP A 191 8.81 19.24 0.01
C TRP A 191 7.47 19.24 -0.74
N GLN A 192 6.90 20.41 -1.01
CA GLN A 192 5.68 20.53 -1.82
C GLN A 192 5.89 19.98 -3.23
N VAL A 193 7.02 20.30 -3.87
CA VAL A 193 7.40 19.74 -5.18
C VAL A 193 7.61 18.24 -5.07
N ALA A 194 8.32 17.76 -4.07
CA ALA A 194 8.59 16.34 -3.88
C ALA A 194 7.29 15.51 -3.73
N TYR A 195 6.37 15.95 -2.88
CA TYR A 195 5.08 15.26 -2.71
C TYR A 195 4.18 15.37 -3.95
N SER A 196 4.26 16.49 -4.68
CA SER A 196 3.55 16.63 -5.96
C SER A 196 4.07 15.63 -7.01
N VAL A 197 5.38 15.41 -7.07
CA VAL A 197 5.98 14.39 -7.95
C VAL A 197 5.53 12.99 -7.52
N MET A 198 5.49 12.71 -6.21
CA MET A 198 4.99 11.41 -5.71
C MET A 198 3.51 11.21 -6.05
N ALA A 199 2.68 12.25 -5.95
CA ALA A 199 1.30 12.20 -6.40
C ALA A 199 1.19 11.92 -7.91
N ALA A 200 2.04 12.53 -8.73
CA ALA A 200 2.09 12.27 -10.17
C ALA A 200 2.48 10.81 -10.46
N CYS A 201 3.35 10.19 -9.66
CA CYS A 201 3.69 8.77 -9.79
C CYS A 201 2.48 7.84 -9.64
N MET A 202 1.39 8.27 -8.95
CA MET A 202 0.15 7.49 -8.86
C MET A 202 -0.53 7.29 -10.22
N VAL A 203 -0.22 8.11 -11.22
CA VAL A 203 -0.71 7.96 -12.60
C VAL A 203 -0.33 6.60 -13.18
N VAL A 204 0.82 6.03 -12.79
CA VAL A 204 1.23 4.67 -13.19
C VAL A 204 0.16 3.65 -12.80
N GLY A 205 -0.30 3.68 -11.56
CA GLY A 205 -1.36 2.79 -11.08
C GLY A 205 -2.71 3.07 -11.76
N ILE A 206 -3.10 4.35 -11.84
CA ILE A 206 -4.37 4.77 -12.45
C ILE A 206 -4.46 4.29 -13.90
N VAL A 207 -3.44 4.54 -14.71
CA VAL A 207 -3.39 4.08 -16.10
C VAL A 207 -3.41 2.57 -16.17
N THR A 208 -2.66 1.89 -15.31
CA THR A 208 -2.65 0.43 -15.25
C THR A 208 -4.03 -0.13 -14.92
N VAL A 209 -4.77 0.43 -13.96
CA VAL A 209 -6.13 0.01 -13.64
C VAL A 209 -7.08 0.21 -14.83
N LEU A 210 -6.97 1.35 -15.52
CA LEU A 210 -7.82 1.66 -16.67
C LEU A 210 -7.57 0.71 -17.86
N LEU A 211 -6.33 0.28 -18.05
CA LEU A 211 -5.94 -0.65 -19.13
C LEU A 211 -6.07 -2.14 -18.73
N SER A 212 -6.31 -2.43 -17.46
CA SER A 212 -6.41 -3.81 -16.96
C SER A 212 -7.78 -4.42 -17.25
N PRO A 213 -7.89 -5.73 -17.53
CA PRO A 213 -9.17 -6.41 -17.58
C PRO A 213 -9.77 -6.56 -16.19
N GLU A 214 -11.10 -6.51 -16.08
CA GLU A 214 -11.77 -6.89 -14.84
C GLU A 214 -11.76 -8.41 -14.68
N PRO A 215 -11.40 -8.95 -13.49
CA PRO A 215 -11.51 -10.37 -13.23
C PRO A 215 -12.96 -10.85 -13.31
N GLN A 216 -13.15 -12.13 -13.62
CA GLN A 216 -14.49 -12.70 -13.61
C GLN A 216 -15.07 -12.64 -12.19
N PRO A 217 -16.27 -12.05 -12.02
CA PRO A 217 -16.87 -11.91 -10.71
C PRO A 217 -17.21 -13.29 -10.14
N ARG A 218 -16.72 -13.59 -8.95
CA ARG A 218 -17.18 -14.75 -8.20
C ARG A 218 -18.60 -14.46 -7.71
N PRO A 219 -19.56 -15.38 -7.92
CA PRO A 219 -20.92 -15.23 -7.42
C PRO A 219 -20.87 -15.15 -5.88
N LEU A 220 -21.38 -14.06 -5.34
CA LEU A 220 -21.54 -13.90 -3.89
C LEU A 220 -22.89 -14.51 -3.49
N PRO A 221 -22.96 -15.21 -2.34
CA PRO A 221 -24.24 -15.71 -1.85
C PRO A 221 -25.20 -14.54 -1.63
N PRO A 222 -26.45 -14.65 -2.08
CA PRO A 222 -27.45 -13.61 -1.86
C PRO A 222 -27.73 -13.48 -0.36
N SER A 223 -27.58 -12.31 0.19
CA SER A 223 -27.94 -11.99 1.58
C SER A 223 -29.28 -11.26 1.61
N ARG A 224 -30.22 -11.76 2.40
CA ARG A 224 -31.58 -11.23 2.53
C ARG A 224 -31.70 -10.13 3.58
N SER A 225 -30.73 -10.03 4.49
CA SER A 225 -30.70 -9.03 5.56
C SER A 225 -29.28 -8.49 5.80
N VAL A 226 -29.18 -7.31 6.41
CA VAL A 226 -27.90 -6.72 6.83
C VAL A 226 -27.17 -7.64 7.83
N GLN A 227 -27.90 -8.30 8.71
CA GLN A 227 -27.34 -9.23 9.68
C GLN A 227 -26.75 -10.48 9.01
N GLU A 228 -27.47 -11.09 8.04
CA GLU A 228 -26.93 -12.18 7.22
C GLU A 228 -25.70 -11.75 6.43
N TRP A 229 -25.74 -10.53 5.90
CA TRP A 229 -24.61 -9.95 5.17
C TRP A 229 -23.40 -9.81 6.08
N LEU A 230 -23.52 -9.21 7.28
CA LEU A 230 -22.44 -9.08 8.26
C LEU A 230 -21.92 -10.45 8.72
N HIS A 231 -22.83 -11.38 9.02
CA HIS A 231 -22.44 -12.73 9.42
C HIS A 231 -21.65 -13.44 8.31
N SER A 232 -22.16 -13.40 7.06
CA SER A 232 -21.49 -14.02 5.91
C SER A 232 -20.18 -13.32 5.52
N ALA A 233 -20.00 -12.04 5.86
CA ALA A 233 -18.84 -11.25 5.52
C ALA A 233 -17.72 -11.34 6.58
N LEU A 234 -18.08 -11.36 7.86
CA LEU A 234 -17.13 -11.32 8.97
C LEU A 234 -17.00 -12.67 9.67
N VAL A 235 -18.14 -13.31 10.01
CA VAL A 235 -18.12 -14.51 10.87
C VAL A 235 -17.89 -15.78 10.07
N ALA A 236 -18.60 -15.93 8.95
CA ALA A 236 -18.58 -17.17 8.16
C ALA A 236 -17.17 -17.56 7.65
N PRO A 237 -16.31 -16.64 7.16
CA PRO A 237 -14.96 -17.01 6.72
C PRO A 237 -14.08 -17.57 7.84
N PHE A 238 -14.18 -17.00 9.04
CA PHE A 238 -13.45 -17.52 10.20
C PHE A 238 -14.01 -18.85 10.70
N ALA A 239 -15.34 -18.96 10.73
CA ALA A 239 -16.00 -20.22 11.12
C ALA A 239 -15.68 -21.36 10.14
N ASP A 240 -15.72 -21.10 8.82
CA ASP A 240 -15.35 -22.07 7.78
C ASP A 240 -13.86 -22.45 7.91
N PHE A 241 -12.98 -21.48 8.09
CA PHE A 241 -11.56 -21.73 8.29
C PHE A 241 -11.29 -22.62 9.51
N ILE A 242 -11.90 -22.28 10.67
CA ILE A 242 -11.74 -23.07 11.90
C ILE A 242 -12.38 -24.45 11.74
N ALA A 243 -13.56 -24.56 11.12
CA ALA A 243 -14.23 -25.84 10.88
C ALA A 243 -13.42 -26.77 9.97
N ARG A 244 -12.77 -26.20 8.94
CA ARG A 244 -11.97 -26.92 7.95
C ARG A 244 -10.63 -27.39 8.49
N TYR A 245 -9.92 -26.52 9.21
CA TYR A 245 -8.56 -26.79 9.68
C TYR A 245 -8.48 -27.21 11.15
N ARG A 246 -9.56 -27.06 11.94
CA ARG A 246 -9.65 -27.45 13.34
C ARG A 246 -8.42 -27.04 14.16
N TRP A 247 -7.72 -28.00 14.77
CA TRP A 247 -6.47 -27.76 15.50
C TRP A 247 -5.36 -27.12 14.64
N GLN A 248 -5.28 -27.48 13.36
CA GLN A 248 -4.29 -26.92 12.45
C GLN A 248 -4.52 -25.41 12.19
N ALA A 249 -5.75 -24.91 12.36
CA ALA A 249 -6.04 -23.48 12.28
C ALA A 249 -5.23 -22.69 13.33
N ALA A 250 -5.15 -23.21 14.56
CA ALA A 250 -4.36 -22.57 15.62
C ALA A 250 -2.86 -22.57 15.30
N LEU A 251 -2.33 -23.65 14.72
CA LEU A 251 -0.93 -23.72 14.29
C LEU A 251 -0.63 -22.72 13.16
N VAL A 252 -1.50 -22.64 12.17
CA VAL A 252 -1.32 -21.67 11.03
C VAL A 252 -1.39 -20.24 11.53
N LEU A 253 -2.39 -19.90 12.36
CA LEU A 253 -2.52 -18.57 12.94
C LEU A 253 -1.36 -18.24 13.88
N GLY A 254 -0.91 -19.20 14.69
CA GLY A 254 0.28 -19.06 15.54
C GLY A 254 1.55 -18.81 14.73
N LEU A 255 1.77 -19.56 13.64
CA LEU A 255 2.91 -19.35 12.75
C LEU A 255 2.88 -17.96 12.11
N ILE A 256 1.73 -17.53 11.61
CA ILE A 256 1.54 -16.19 11.04
C ILE A 256 1.82 -15.11 12.09
N ALA A 257 1.32 -15.28 13.31
CA ALA A 257 1.53 -14.34 14.41
C ALA A 257 3.01 -14.22 14.77
N VAL A 258 3.72 -15.34 14.95
CA VAL A 258 5.16 -15.37 15.27
C VAL A 258 5.97 -14.70 14.16
N TYR A 259 5.70 -15.06 12.90
CA TYR A 259 6.36 -14.43 11.74
C TYR A 259 6.13 -12.92 11.70
N ARG A 260 4.88 -12.48 11.93
CA ARG A 260 4.53 -11.06 11.88
C ARG A 260 5.13 -10.26 13.04
N ILE A 261 5.16 -10.83 14.24
CA ILE A 261 5.79 -10.22 15.41
C ILE A 261 7.29 -10.05 15.15
N SER A 262 7.96 -11.08 14.62
CA SER A 262 9.38 -11.02 14.27
C SER A 262 9.68 -9.90 13.27
N ASP A 263 8.87 -9.78 12.21
CA ASP A 263 9.03 -8.75 11.17
C ASP A 263 8.86 -7.33 11.75
N VAL A 264 7.86 -7.13 12.62
CA VAL A 264 7.60 -5.85 13.30
C VAL A 264 8.74 -5.49 14.27
N VAL A 265 9.18 -6.44 15.11
CA VAL A 265 10.25 -6.20 16.08
C VAL A 265 11.56 -5.87 15.38
N MET A 266 11.93 -6.62 14.33
CA MET A 266 13.13 -6.33 13.54
C MET A 266 13.03 -4.95 12.86
N GLY A 267 11.86 -4.59 12.32
CA GLY A 267 11.63 -3.28 11.71
C GLY A 267 11.81 -2.12 12.70
N ILE A 268 11.30 -2.25 13.92
CA ILE A 268 11.45 -1.24 14.98
C ILE A 268 12.91 -1.13 15.45
N MET A 269 13.61 -2.26 15.60
CA MET A 269 14.97 -2.30 16.11
C MET A 269 16.03 -1.96 15.06
N ALA A 270 15.69 -1.98 13.77
CA ALA A 270 16.64 -1.69 12.69
C ALA A 270 17.25 -0.29 12.81
N ASN A 271 16.41 0.74 13.00
CA ASN A 271 16.89 2.13 13.08
C ASN A 271 17.82 2.39 14.29
N PRO A 272 17.46 2.00 15.54
CA PRO A 272 18.40 2.09 16.66
C PRO A 272 19.68 1.31 16.42
N PHE A 273 19.60 0.10 15.87
CA PHE A 273 20.76 -0.71 15.56
C PHE A 273 21.72 -0.03 14.55
N TYR A 274 21.18 0.54 13.49
CA TYR A 274 22.00 1.26 12.51
C TYR A 274 22.67 2.50 13.10
N VAL A 275 21.96 3.27 13.92
CA VAL A 275 22.54 4.44 14.60
C VAL A 275 23.64 4.02 15.57
N ASP A 276 23.43 2.97 16.36
CA ASP A 276 24.39 2.53 17.38
C ASP A 276 25.62 1.81 16.82
N LYS A 277 25.47 1.10 15.70
CA LYS A 277 26.56 0.29 15.13
C LYS A 277 27.26 0.94 13.95
N ILE A 278 26.52 1.67 13.10
CA ILE A 278 27.08 2.30 11.89
C ILE A 278 27.41 3.77 12.14
N GLY A 279 26.55 4.52 12.83
CA GLY A 279 26.77 5.94 13.13
C GLY A 279 27.99 6.20 14.02
N ARG A 280 28.35 5.27 14.92
CA ARG A 280 29.56 5.37 15.77
C ARG A 280 30.86 4.98 15.06
N ALA A 281 30.80 4.42 13.88
CA ALA A 281 31.98 4.06 13.09
C ALA A 281 32.55 5.24 12.28
N HIS A 282 31.89 6.39 12.27
CA HIS A 282 32.29 7.61 11.54
C HIS A 282 32.45 8.86 12.39
N VAL A 283 32.57 8.70 13.73
CA VAL A 283 32.96 9.80 14.66
C VAL A 283 34.35 9.58 15.21
#